data_cff4075c0a8fd596ac1ddb651375de97
#
_entry.id   cff4075c0a8fd596ac1ddb651375de97
#
_cell.length_a   1.000
_cell.length_b   1.000
_cell.length_c   1.000
_cell.angle_alpha   90.00
_cell.angle_beta   90.00
_cell.angle_gamma   90.00
#
_symmetry.space_group_name_H-M   'P 1'
#
loop_
_entity.id
_entity.type
_entity.pdbx_description
1 polymer ?
#
loop_
_entity_poly.entity_id
_entity_poly.type
_entity_poly.pdbx_seq_one_letter_code
_entity_poly.pdbx_strand_id
1 'polypeptide(L)'
;MILGEDQILGQVKDAHEFAKEHLCCGKYLNTLFRISVTGAKKVKTETLLSKTPVSAATIAIKQCQNILGTLNSKNILIIGASGKTGSIVLKDLLSLDGVNIYATSRTHDGIINHIDGAITVDYDKRYDNLDMYDAVISATSSPHIVLEKSRAKNAIKTCKKRVFIDLAVPRDIEIFEDEYTVYKNIDDLTEIADNNNRIKQQEIMKAEKILQKYIDEFRIWKLFSESETLFKSAENKIENESEKNTFRHKIYNLKSDNNYAKFSEFIILLREKLT
;
A
#
# COMPACT_ATOMS: atom_id res chain seq x y z
N MET A 1 4.99 8.13 6.95
CA MET A 1 4.79 7.67 5.55
C MET A 1 4.84 6.15 5.56
N ILE A 2 3.80 5.49 5.08
CA ILE A 2 3.73 4.03 5.01
C ILE A 2 4.42 3.59 3.72
N LEU A 3 5.50 2.80 3.84
CA LEU A 3 6.21 2.27 2.68
C LEU A 3 5.37 1.20 1.97
N GLY A 4 5.27 1.29 0.64
CA GLY A 4 4.52 0.36 -0.19
C GLY A 4 3.03 0.66 -0.29
N GLU A 5 2.61 1.91 -0.03
CA GLU A 5 1.22 2.34 -0.19
C GLU A 5 0.87 2.54 -1.67
N ASP A 6 -0.11 1.76 -2.15
CA ASP A 6 -0.52 1.77 -3.56
C ASP A 6 -1.19 3.08 -4.01
N GLN A 7 -1.79 3.82 -3.08
CA GLN A 7 -2.48 5.09 -3.37
C GLN A 7 -1.52 6.13 -3.97
N ILE A 8 -0.28 6.19 -3.48
CA ILE A 8 0.74 7.15 -3.98
C ILE A 8 1.04 6.90 -5.46
N LEU A 9 1.16 5.64 -5.87
CA LEU A 9 1.39 5.33 -7.29
C LEU A 9 0.20 5.74 -8.17
N GLY A 10 -1.04 5.60 -7.67
CA GLY A 10 -2.24 6.11 -8.32
C GLY A 10 -2.18 7.62 -8.49
N GLN A 11 -2.00 8.37 -7.39
CA GLN A 11 -1.92 9.83 -7.40
C GLN A 11 -0.85 10.38 -8.34
N VAL A 12 0.32 9.73 -8.40
CA VAL A 12 1.41 10.13 -9.32
C VAL A 12 1.00 9.94 -10.79
N LYS A 13 0.30 8.85 -11.12
CA LYS A 13 -0.21 8.62 -12.48
C LYS A 13 -1.26 9.65 -12.88
N ASP A 14 -2.22 9.90 -11.99
CA ASP A 14 -3.32 10.83 -12.23
C ASP A 14 -2.78 12.26 -12.42
N ALA A 15 -1.83 12.67 -11.59
CA ALA A 15 -1.15 13.96 -11.71
C ALA A 15 -0.36 14.09 -13.02
N HIS A 16 0.31 13.01 -13.47
CA HIS A 16 1.03 13.00 -14.73
C HIS A 16 0.08 13.10 -15.92
N GLU A 17 -1.03 12.36 -15.92
CA GLU A 17 -2.06 12.39 -16.96
C GLU A 17 -2.66 13.80 -17.05
N PHE A 18 -3.07 14.36 -15.92
CA PHE A 18 -3.58 15.74 -15.84
C PHE A 18 -2.59 16.77 -16.41
N ALA A 19 -1.30 16.66 -16.05
CA ALA A 19 -0.27 17.57 -16.57
C ALA A 19 -0.05 17.42 -18.08
N LYS A 20 -0.21 16.21 -18.64
CA LYS A 20 -0.15 15.97 -20.09
C LYS A 20 -1.33 16.60 -20.82
N GLU A 21 -2.55 16.40 -20.32
CA GLU A 21 -3.78 16.97 -20.90
C GLU A 21 -3.71 18.50 -20.97
N HIS A 22 -3.06 19.13 -19.98
CA HIS A 22 -2.89 20.58 -19.91
C HIS A 22 -1.60 21.10 -20.56
N LEU A 23 -0.88 20.25 -21.34
CA LEU A 23 0.37 20.58 -22.03
C LEU A 23 1.49 21.10 -21.12
N CYS A 24 1.45 20.76 -19.82
CA CYS A 24 2.43 21.15 -18.81
C CYS A 24 3.60 20.16 -18.71
N CYS A 25 3.60 19.07 -19.49
CA CYS A 25 4.60 18.01 -19.46
C CYS A 25 5.45 17.99 -20.73
N GLY A 26 6.66 18.53 -20.67
CA GLY A 26 7.64 18.45 -21.76
C GLY A 26 8.38 17.10 -21.80
N LYS A 27 9.31 16.95 -22.75
CA LYS A 27 10.10 15.72 -23.00
C LYS A 27 10.70 15.11 -21.72
N TYR A 28 11.31 15.92 -20.87
CA TYR A 28 11.99 15.47 -19.66
C TYR A 28 11.03 14.94 -18.61
N LEU A 29 9.96 15.67 -18.31
CA LEU A 29 8.97 15.27 -17.32
C LEU A 29 8.20 14.01 -17.77
N ASN A 30 7.79 13.94 -19.03
CA ASN A 30 7.13 12.76 -19.59
C ASN A 30 8.00 11.50 -19.43
N THR A 31 9.30 11.60 -19.73
CA THR A 31 10.20 10.46 -19.59
C THR A 31 10.44 10.11 -18.14
N LEU A 32 10.62 11.10 -17.24
CA LEU A 32 10.79 10.90 -15.81
C LEU A 32 9.59 10.15 -15.22
N PHE A 33 8.37 10.65 -15.45
CA PHE A 33 7.17 10.01 -14.91
C PHE A 33 6.97 8.59 -15.45
N ARG A 34 7.18 8.38 -16.76
CA ARG A 34 7.07 7.06 -17.38
C ARG A 34 8.04 6.06 -16.75
N ILE A 35 9.30 6.41 -16.60
CA ILE A 35 10.33 5.55 -16.00
C ILE A 35 10.02 5.32 -14.51
N SER A 36 9.66 6.36 -13.76
CA SER A 36 9.33 6.25 -12.33
C SER A 36 8.14 5.34 -12.08
N VAL A 37 7.04 5.49 -12.86
CA VAL A 37 5.86 4.62 -12.76
C VAL A 37 6.20 3.17 -13.13
N THR A 38 7.06 2.97 -14.15
CA THR A 38 7.51 1.62 -14.54
C THR A 38 8.33 0.98 -13.41
N GLY A 39 9.27 1.71 -12.83
CA GLY A 39 10.06 1.25 -11.68
C GLY A 39 9.20 0.92 -10.46
N ALA A 40 8.24 1.78 -10.12
CA ALA A 40 7.32 1.53 -9.01
C ALA A 40 6.44 0.29 -9.23
N LYS A 41 5.92 0.09 -10.46
CA LYS A 41 5.20 -1.15 -10.82
C LYS A 41 6.08 -2.38 -10.67
N LYS A 42 7.35 -2.29 -11.07
CA LYS A 42 8.32 -3.39 -10.95
C LYS A 42 8.58 -3.74 -9.48
N VAL A 43 8.79 -2.73 -8.63
CA VAL A 43 8.89 -2.92 -7.17
C VAL A 43 7.64 -3.62 -6.63
N LYS A 44 6.44 -3.16 -6.99
CA LYS A 44 5.18 -3.77 -6.55
C LYS A 44 5.05 -5.24 -6.94
N THR A 45 5.54 -5.62 -8.13
CA THR A 45 5.44 -7.01 -8.61
C THR A 45 6.53 -7.93 -8.07
N GLU A 46 7.74 -7.41 -7.84
CA GLU A 46 8.91 -8.22 -7.46
C GLU A 46 9.22 -8.19 -5.94
N THR A 47 8.50 -7.36 -5.17
CA THR A 47 8.66 -7.27 -3.71
C THR A 47 7.36 -7.49 -2.98
N LEU A 48 7.46 -7.74 -1.67
CA LEU A 48 6.31 -7.89 -0.78
C LEU A 48 5.94 -6.57 -0.07
N LEU A 49 6.53 -5.43 -0.45
CA LEU A 49 6.35 -4.14 0.25
C LEU A 49 4.90 -3.71 0.37
N SER A 50 4.12 -3.82 -0.71
CA SER A 50 2.70 -3.46 -0.71
C SER A 50 1.78 -4.55 -0.17
N LYS A 51 2.28 -5.80 -0.07
CA LYS A 51 1.49 -6.95 0.38
C LYS A 51 1.59 -7.22 1.88
N THR A 52 2.55 -6.59 2.56
CA THR A 52 2.86 -6.83 3.97
C THR A 52 2.28 -5.72 4.83
N PRO A 53 1.13 -5.92 5.49
CA PRO A 53 0.50 -4.92 6.34
C PRO A 53 1.28 -4.72 7.63
N VAL A 54 1.33 -3.48 8.12
CA VAL A 54 1.97 -3.13 9.41
C VAL A 54 1.04 -2.32 10.33
N SER A 55 -0.06 -1.80 9.82
CA SER A 55 -1.09 -1.15 10.61
C SER A 55 -1.93 -2.20 11.34
N ALA A 56 -2.18 -2.02 12.64
CA ALA A 56 -3.03 -2.93 13.42
C ALA A 56 -4.42 -3.10 12.78
N ALA A 57 -5.02 -2.04 12.25
CA ALA A 57 -6.31 -2.10 11.55
C ALA A 57 -6.26 -3.01 10.32
N THR A 58 -5.25 -2.83 9.45
CA THR A 58 -5.09 -3.65 8.24
C THR A 58 -4.74 -5.10 8.58
N ILE A 59 -3.94 -5.32 9.64
CA ILE A 59 -3.62 -6.66 10.13
C ILE A 59 -4.88 -7.34 10.67
N ALA A 60 -5.75 -6.62 11.40
CA ALA A 60 -7.02 -7.13 11.89
C ALA A 60 -7.88 -7.70 10.76
N ILE A 61 -8.07 -6.92 9.69
CA ILE A 61 -8.83 -7.36 8.52
C ILE A 61 -8.17 -8.59 7.87
N LYS A 62 -6.84 -8.60 7.76
CA LYS A 62 -6.11 -9.73 7.21
C LYS A 62 -6.26 -10.99 8.08
N GLN A 63 -6.30 -10.85 9.41
CA GLN A 63 -6.59 -11.95 10.31
C GLN A 63 -8.03 -12.48 10.11
N CYS A 64 -9.02 -11.59 9.96
CA CYS A 64 -10.37 -12.01 9.58
C CYS A 64 -10.36 -12.82 8.28
N GLN A 65 -9.66 -12.38 7.25
CA GLN A 65 -9.52 -13.13 5.98
C GLN A 65 -8.84 -14.49 6.18
N ASN A 66 -7.76 -14.55 6.93
CA ASN A 66 -7.02 -15.80 7.18
C ASN A 66 -7.87 -16.84 7.93
N ILE A 67 -8.70 -16.38 8.88
CA ILE A 67 -9.51 -17.26 9.72
C ILE A 67 -10.82 -17.65 9.04
N LEU A 68 -11.49 -16.70 8.38
CA LEU A 68 -12.82 -16.91 7.77
C LEU A 68 -12.74 -17.29 6.27
N GLY A 69 -11.59 -17.17 5.65
CA GLY A 69 -11.43 -17.24 4.19
C GLY A 69 -11.80 -15.92 3.53
N THR A 70 -12.66 -15.97 2.52
CA THR A 70 -13.18 -14.74 1.89
C THR A 70 -14.07 -13.95 2.84
N LEU A 71 -14.00 -12.61 2.78
CA LEU A 71 -14.92 -11.73 3.48
C LEU A 71 -16.15 -11.35 2.64
N ASN A 72 -16.20 -11.77 1.38
CA ASN A 72 -17.37 -11.58 0.54
C ASN A 72 -18.60 -12.25 1.19
N SER A 73 -19.72 -11.54 1.23
CA SER A 73 -20.96 -11.92 1.90
C SER A 73 -20.86 -12.17 3.41
N LYS A 74 -19.74 -11.77 4.06
CA LYS A 74 -19.57 -11.85 5.50
C LYS A 74 -20.11 -10.60 6.19
N ASN A 75 -20.71 -10.80 7.37
CA ASN A 75 -21.22 -9.74 8.22
C ASN A 75 -20.14 -9.34 9.24
N ILE A 76 -19.68 -8.12 9.17
CA ILE A 76 -18.60 -7.60 10.05
C ILE A 76 -19.14 -6.44 10.88
N LEU A 77 -19.10 -6.56 12.20
CA LEU A 77 -19.44 -5.49 13.12
C LEU A 77 -18.20 -4.72 13.54
N ILE A 78 -18.23 -3.40 13.41
CA ILE A 78 -17.22 -2.50 13.95
C ILE A 78 -17.80 -1.76 15.16
N ILE A 79 -17.16 -1.88 16.31
CA ILE A 79 -17.49 -1.12 17.51
C ILE A 79 -16.46 0.01 17.65
N GLY A 80 -16.94 1.26 17.63
CA GLY A 80 -16.06 2.43 17.65
C GLY A 80 -15.55 2.89 16.28
N ALA A 81 -16.34 2.71 15.22
CA ALA A 81 -16.02 3.08 13.84
C ALA A 81 -15.70 4.57 13.65
N SER A 82 -16.23 5.48 14.48
CA SER A 82 -15.94 6.91 14.45
C SER A 82 -14.61 7.31 15.09
N GLY A 83 -13.96 6.40 15.81
CA GLY A 83 -12.63 6.61 16.42
C GLY A 83 -11.49 6.54 15.39
N LYS A 84 -10.29 7.00 15.79
CA LYS A 84 -9.10 7.03 14.92
C LYS A 84 -8.78 5.67 14.30
N THR A 85 -8.75 4.60 15.08
CA THR A 85 -8.45 3.24 14.60
C THR A 85 -9.64 2.63 13.87
N GLY A 86 -10.86 2.79 14.42
CA GLY A 86 -12.07 2.25 13.83
C GLY A 86 -12.39 2.82 12.45
N SER A 87 -12.11 4.11 12.22
CA SER A 87 -12.30 4.73 10.90
C SER A 87 -11.34 4.19 9.84
N ILE A 88 -10.14 3.76 10.22
CA ILE A 88 -9.22 3.07 9.32
C ILE A 88 -9.75 1.67 8.98
N VAL A 89 -10.24 0.92 9.99
CA VAL A 89 -10.87 -0.39 9.77
C VAL A 89 -12.06 -0.26 8.82
N LEU A 90 -12.93 0.72 9.05
CA LEU A 90 -14.08 0.99 8.19
C LEU A 90 -13.65 1.29 6.75
N LYS A 91 -12.70 2.20 6.56
CA LYS A 91 -12.18 2.56 5.23
C LYS A 91 -11.57 1.36 4.50
N ASP A 92 -10.78 0.56 5.21
CA ASP A 92 -10.14 -0.62 4.63
C ASP A 92 -11.20 -1.69 4.24
N LEU A 93 -12.23 -1.91 5.06
CA LEU A 93 -13.34 -2.82 4.74
C LEU A 93 -14.18 -2.33 3.57
N LEU A 94 -14.45 -1.02 3.46
CA LEU A 94 -15.16 -0.42 2.33
C LEU A 94 -14.41 -0.57 1.00
N SER A 95 -13.11 -0.79 1.03
CA SER A 95 -12.30 -1.07 -0.18
C SER A 95 -12.43 -2.52 -0.67
N LEU A 96 -13.10 -3.39 0.09
CA LEU A 96 -13.31 -4.79 -0.25
C LEU A 96 -14.72 -5.00 -0.84
N ASP A 97 -14.80 -5.78 -1.90
CA ASP A 97 -16.07 -6.07 -2.55
C ASP A 97 -16.94 -7.06 -1.75
N GLY A 98 -18.23 -6.77 -1.66
CA GLY A 98 -19.24 -7.70 -1.17
C GLY A 98 -19.23 -7.97 0.34
N VAL A 99 -18.57 -7.14 1.15
CA VAL A 99 -18.59 -7.22 2.61
C VAL A 99 -19.83 -6.49 3.15
N ASN A 100 -20.57 -7.12 4.06
CA ASN A 100 -21.65 -6.44 4.78
C ASN A 100 -21.08 -5.80 6.06
N ILE A 101 -21.01 -4.48 6.07
CA ILE A 101 -20.39 -3.73 7.17
C ILE A 101 -21.45 -3.16 8.07
N TYR A 102 -21.34 -3.45 9.36
CA TYR A 102 -22.17 -2.92 10.43
C TYR A 102 -21.28 -2.10 11.36
N ALA A 103 -21.76 -0.95 11.81
CA ALA A 103 -21.00 -0.09 12.72
C ALA A 103 -21.88 0.43 13.85
N THR A 104 -21.39 0.32 15.08
CA THR A 104 -22.14 0.86 16.22
C THR A 104 -22.02 2.37 16.31
N SER A 105 -23.14 3.02 16.62
CA SER A 105 -23.21 4.44 16.97
C SER A 105 -23.95 4.62 18.28
N ARG A 106 -23.49 5.58 19.10
CA ARG A 106 -24.20 5.97 20.32
C ARG A 106 -25.37 6.88 19.96
N THR A 107 -26.50 6.65 20.58
CA THR A 107 -27.66 7.52 20.47
C THR A 107 -27.47 8.74 21.37
N HIS A 108 -27.55 9.93 20.80
CA HIS A 108 -27.59 11.20 21.55
C HIS A 108 -28.95 11.86 21.29
N ASP A 109 -29.66 12.20 22.35
CA ASP A 109 -30.99 12.84 22.29
C ASP A 109 -32.02 12.10 21.41
N GLY A 110 -31.94 10.76 21.40
CA GLY A 110 -32.83 9.91 20.58
C GLY A 110 -32.46 9.82 19.11
N ILE A 111 -31.35 10.42 18.67
CA ILE A 111 -30.86 10.40 17.29
C ILE A 111 -29.63 9.52 17.19
N ILE A 112 -29.67 8.53 16.29
CA ILE A 112 -28.51 7.71 15.94
C ILE A 112 -27.72 8.41 14.84
N ASN A 113 -26.47 8.73 15.07
CA ASN A 113 -25.59 9.28 14.05
C ASN A 113 -25.30 8.22 12.98
N HIS A 114 -25.66 8.53 11.76
CA HIS A 114 -25.39 7.65 10.62
C HIS A 114 -23.87 7.54 10.35
N ILE A 115 -23.41 6.33 9.98
CA ILE A 115 -22.03 6.07 9.60
C ILE A 115 -22.03 5.71 8.12
N ASP A 116 -21.42 6.59 7.31
CA ASP A 116 -21.38 6.43 5.86
C ASP A 116 -20.69 5.12 5.45
N GLY A 117 -21.35 4.41 4.54
CA GLY A 117 -20.86 3.15 4.00
C GLY A 117 -21.09 1.91 4.88
N ALA A 118 -21.71 2.06 6.08
CA ALA A 118 -22.04 0.95 6.95
C ALA A 118 -23.51 0.98 7.39
N ILE A 119 -24.04 -0.19 7.71
CA ILE A 119 -25.34 -0.32 8.38
C ILE A 119 -25.15 0.11 9.84
N THR A 120 -25.76 1.21 10.23
CA THR A 120 -25.63 1.74 11.59
C THR A 120 -26.46 0.93 12.58
N VAL A 121 -25.82 0.49 13.66
CA VAL A 121 -26.40 -0.27 14.76
C VAL A 121 -26.34 0.57 16.03
N ASP A 122 -27.42 0.60 16.78
CA ASP A 122 -27.44 1.24 18.10
C ASP A 122 -26.43 0.51 19.04
N TYR A 123 -25.55 1.29 19.67
CA TYR A 123 -24.55 0.76 20.57
C TYR A 123 -25.15 -0.09 21.69
N ASP A 124 -26.30 0.28 22.23
CA ASP A 124 -26.97 -0.45 23.32
C ASP A 124 -27.56 -1.78 22.85
N LYS A 125 -27.81 -1.90 21.55
CA LYS A 125 -28.30 -3.13 20.88
C LYS A 125 -27.19 -4.00 20.30
N ARG A 126 -25.90 -3.76 20.63
CA ARG A 126 -24.75 -4.47 20.04
C ARG A 126 -24.76 -5.98 20.28
N TYR A 127 -25.50 -6.45 21.27
CA TYR A 127 -25.69 -7.89 21.55
C TYR A 127 -26.85 -8.53 20.80
N ASP A 128 -27.86 -7.76 20.40
CA ASP A 128 -29.15 -8.30 19.91
C ASP A 128 -28.97 -9.18 18.66
N ASN A 129 -28.05 -8.81 17.78
CA ASN A 129 -27.76 -9.53 16.55
C ASN A 129 -26.34 -10.12 16.53
N LEU A 130 -25.72 -10.35 17.69
CA LEU A 130 -24.31 -10.77 17.76
C LEU A 130 -24.06 -12.11 17.03
N ASP A 131 -25.07 -12.98 17.03
CA ASP A 131 -25.02 -14.30 16.37
C ASP A 131 -24.91 -14.21 14.85
N MET A 132 -25.39 -13.13 14.22
CA MET A 132 -25.32 -12.97 12.77
C MET A 132 -23.94 -12.58 12.27
N TYR A 133 -23.10 -11.95 13.09
CA TYR A 133 -21.79 -11.47 12.67
C TYR A 133 -20.78 -12.60 12.56
N ASP A 134 -19.98 -12.56 11.49
CA ASP A 134 -18.86 -13.46 11.25
C ASP A 134 -17.56 -12.91 11.88
N ALA A 135 -17.42 -11.58 11.94
CA ALA A 135 -16.35 -10.92 12.66
C ALA A 135 -16.88 -9.73 13.46
N VAL A 136 -16.26 -9.48 14.61
CA VAL A 136 -16.46 -8.29 15.43
C VAL A 136 -15.11 -7.66 15.69
N ILE A 137 -14.95 -6.39 15.30
CA ILE A 137 -13.73 -5.61 15.49
C ILE A 137 -14.05 -4.45 16.41
N SER A 138 -13.48 -4.43 17.61
CA SER A 138 -13.64 -3.33 18.56
C SER A 138 -12.42 -2.43 18.58
N ALA A 139 -12.64 -1.12 18.53
CA ALA A 139 -11.60 -0.09 18.48
C ALA A 139 -12.07 1.19 19.19
N THR A 140 -12.60 1.03 20.42
CA THR A 140 -13.08 2.19 21.19
C THR A 140 -11.99 2.78 22.10
N SER A 141 -12.25 3.93 22.65
CA SER A 141 -11.48 4.56 23.74
C SER A 141 -12.18 4.38 25.10
N SER A 142 -13.06 3.39 25.20
CA SER A 142 -13.79 3.13 26.45
C SER A 142 -12.81 2.66 27.55
N PRO A 143 -12.93 3.18 28.78
CA PRO A 143 -12.16 2.65 29.89
C PRO A 143 -12.73 1.34 30.46
N HIS A 144 -13.89 0.90 29.95
CA HIS A 144 -14.63 -0.27 30.44
C HIS A 144 -14.81 -1.30 29.32
N ILE A 145 -14.99 -2.56 29.72
CA ILE A 145 -15.35 -3.65 28.82
C ILE A 145 -16.63 -3.29 28.04
N VAL A 146 -16.57 -3.42 26.72
CA VAL A 146 -17.65 -3.15 25.79
C VAL A 146 -18.45 -4.41 25.46
N LEU A 147 -17.75 -5.54 25.33
CA LEU A 147 -18.36 -6.86 25.13
C LEU A 147 -17.98 -7.80 26.27
N GLU A 148 -18.95 -8.06 27.14
CA GLU A 148 -18.84 -9.01 28.26
C GLU A 148 -19.00 -10.45 27.76
N LYS A 149 -18.14 -11.35 28.23
CA LYS A 149 -18.14 -12.78 27.85
C LYS A 149 -19.49 -13.47 28.10
N SER A 150 -20.08 -13.22 29.27
CA SER A 150 -21.34 -13.83 29.66
C SER A 150 -22.49 -13.44 28.72
N ARG A 151 -22.60 -12.15 28.39
CA ARG A 151 -23.64 -11.63 27.50
C ARG A 151 -23.40 -12.07 26.05
N ALA A 152 -22.13 -12.06 25.59
CA ALA A 152 -21.79 -12.53 24.25
C ALA A 152 -22.14 -14.02 24.06
N LYS A 153 -21.77 -14.89 25.03
CA LYS A 153 -22.13 -16.31 25.01
C LYS A 153 -23.65 -16.54 24.99
N ASN A 154 -24.39 -15.74 25.72
CA ASN A 154 -25.86 -15.83 25.75
C ASN A 154 -26.50 -15.36 24.42
N ALA A 155 -25.88 -14.44 23.71
CA ALA A 155 -26.36 -13.92 22.43
C ALA A 155 -26.03 -14.84 21.24
N ILE A 156 -24.90 -15.54 21.30
CA ILE A 156 -24.46 -16.47 20.25
C ILE A 156 -25.14 -17.82 20.40
N LYS A 157 -25.84 -18.28 19.38
CA LYS A 157 -26.60 -19.54 19.37
C LYS A 157 -26.12 -20.54 18.34
N THR A 158 -25.52 -20.06 17.23
CA THR A 158 -25.12 -20.92 16.12
C THR A 158 -23.65 -21.34 16.22
N CYS A 159 -23.36 -22.58 15.81
CA CYS A 159 -22.01 -23.14 15.75
C CYS A 159 -21.32 -22.75 14.41
N LYS A 160 -21.11 -21.48 14.17
CA LYS A 160 -20.36 -21.01 13.00
C LYS A 160 -19.04 -20.38 13.43
N LYS A 161 -18.02 -20.48 12.57
CA LYS A 161 -16.71 -19.86 12.83
C LYS A 161 -16.84 -18.35 12.89
N ARG A 162 -16.30 -17.76 13.96
CA ARG A 162 -16.32 -16.32 14.24
C ARG A 162 -14.95 -15.82 14.65
N VAL A 163 -14.74 -14.52 14.44
CA VAL A 163 -13.51 -13.82 14.85
C VAL A 163 -13.87 -12.59 15.67
N PHE A 164 -13.31 -12.48 16.85
CA PHE A 164 -13.37 -11.28 17.67
C PHE A 164 -11.98 -10.65 17.73
N ILE A 165 -11.87 -9.37 17.32
CA ILE A 165 -10.60 -8.63 17.32
C ILE A 165 -10.76 -7.40 18.20
N ASP A 166 -9.89 -7.28 19.18
CA ASP A 166 -9.84 -6.15 20.09
C ASP A 166 -8.61 -5.27 19.80
N LEU A 167 -8.86 -4.08 19.28
CA LEU A 167 -7.84 -3.08 18.97
C LEU A 167 -7.72 -1.99 20.02
N ALA A 168 -8.47 -2.11 21.14
CA ALA A 168 -8.56 -1.09 22.16
C ALA A 168 -7.50 -1.27 23.28
N VAL A 169 -7.08 -0.13 23.83
CA VAL A 169 -6.28 -0.06 25.04
C VAL A 169 -6.90 1.00 25.96
N PRO A 170 -7.45 0.59 27.13
CA PRO A 170 -7.59 -0.77 27.63
C PRO A 170 -8.52 -1.63 26.76
N ARG A 171 -8.55 -2.95 26.96
CA ARG A 171 -9.34 -3.87 26.15
C ARG A 171 -10.83 -3.57 26.22
N ASP A 172 -11.49 -3.75 25.09
CA ASP A 172 -12.94 -3.61 24.93
C ASP A 172 -13.69 -4.94 25.12
N ILE A 173 -13.05 -6.07 24.80
CA ILE A 173 -13.66 -7.39 24.74
C ILE A 173 -13.11 -8.26 25.87
N GLU A 174 -14.00 -8.81 26.67
CA GLU A 174 -13.64 -9.85 27.64
C GLU A 174 -13.30 -11.14 26.90
N ILE A 175 -12.12 -11.70 27.19
CA ILE A 175 -11.59 -12.86 26.45
C ILE A 175 -12.57 -14.02 26.50
N PHE A 176 -13.02 -14.47 25.32
CA PHE A 176 -13.66 -15.77 25.20
C PHE A 176 -13.26 -16.44 23.89
N GLU A 177 -12.83 -17.67 24.03
CA GLU A 177 -12.50 -18.54 22.91
C GLU A 177 -13.23 -19.86 23.13
N ASP A 178 -13.66 -20.48 22.05
CA ASP A 178 -14.24 -21.80 22.01
C ASP A 178 -13.93 -22.47 20.66
N GLU A 179 -14.50 -23.62 20.38
CA GLU A 179 -14.29 -24.35 19.13
C GLU A 179 -14.60 -23.53 17.86
N TYR A 180 -15.53 -22.57 17.96
CA TYR A 180 -16.02 -21.77 16.82
C TYR A 180 -15.58 -20.31 16.86
N THR A 181 -15.06 -19.85 18.01
CA THR A 181 -14.75 -18.44 18.24
C THR A 181 -13.26 -18.24 18.47
N VAL A 182 -12.63 -17.48 17.59
CA VAL A 182 -11.22 -17.05 17.71
C VAL A 182 -11.18 -15.62 18.22
N TYR A 183 -10.43 -15.36 19.28
CA TYR A 183 -10.17 -14.04 19.81
C TYR A 183 -8.73 -13.61 19.50
N LYS A 184 -8.55 -12.35 19.13
CA LYS A 184 -7.25 -11.70 18.92
C LYS A 184 -7.28 -10.31 19.54
N ASN A 185 -6.23 -9.94 20.23
CA ASN A 185 -6.08 -8.60 20.82
C ASN A 185 -4.98 -7.79 20.13
N ILE A 186 -4.78 -6.55 20.57
CA ILE A 186 -3.78 -5.64 20.02
C ILE A 186 -2.35 -6.18 20.14
N ASP A 187 -2.03 -6.93 21.20
CA ASP A 187 -0.70 -7.48 21.43
C ASP A 187 -0.40 -8.59 20.41
N ASP A 188 -1.36 -9.50 20.17
CA ASP A 188 -1.26 -10.53 19.12
C ASP A 188 -1.00 -9.90 17.73
N LEU A 189 -1.66 -8.76 17.44
CA LEU A 189 -1.50 -8.07 16.17
C LEU A 189 -0.19 -7.29 16.09
N THR A 190 0.32 -6.80 17.24
CA THR A 190 1.61 -6.11 17.31
C THR A 190 2.75 -7.08 17.04
N GLU A 191 2.71 -8.29 17.56
CA GLU A 191 3.68 -9.34 17.23
C GLU A 191 3.73 -9.63 15.72
N ILE A 192 2.55 -9.71 15.08
CA ILE A 192 2.45 -9.87 13.63
C ILE A 192 3.02 -8.64 12.91
N ALA A 193 2.74 -7.42 13.39
CA ALA A 193 3.25 -6.18 12.82
C ALA A 193 4.79 -6.14 12.88
N ASP A 194 5.39 -6.55 13.98
CA ASP A 194 6.84 -6.56 14.17
C ASP A 194 7.53 -7.56 13.24
N ASN A 195 6.96 -8.75 13.08
CA ASN A 195 7.45 -9.71 12.10
C ASN A 195 7.32 -9.17 10.66
N ASN A 196 6.21 -8.57 10.34
CA ASN A 196 5.97 -7.93 9.04
C ASN A 196 6.94 -6.76 8.79
N ASN A 197 7.29 -5.98 9.80
CA ASN A 197 8.30 -4.93 9.71
C ASN A 197 9.68 -5.48 9.36
N ARG A 198 10.09 -6.60 9.95
CA ARG A 198 11.35 -7.27 9.61
C ARG A 198 11.38 -7.71 8.15
N ILE A 199 10.30 -8.31 7.66
CA ILE A 199 10.14 -8.67 6.23
C ILE A 199 10.24 -7.42 5.36
N LYS A 200 9.55 -6.33 5.70
CA LYS A 200 9.62 -5.07 4.96
C LYS A 200 11.04 -4.50 4.87
N GLN A 201 11.83 -4.57 5.94
CA GLN A 201 13.22 -4.09 5.91
C GLN A 201 14.07 -4.83 4.86
N GLN A 202 13.90 -6.14 4.74
CA GLN A 202 14.58 -6.93 3.69
C GLN A 202 14.09 -6.57 2.29
N GLU A 203 12.80 -6.36 2.14
CA GLU A 203 12.18 -6.00 0.86
C GLU A 203 12.53 -4.58 0.40
N ILE A 204 12.82 -3.63 1.33
CA ILE A 204 13.33 -2.30 1.01
C ILE A 204 14.66 -2.39 0.26
N MET A 205 15.60 -3.22 0.72
CA MET A 205 16.88 -3.38 0.03
C MET A 205 16.73 -3.95 -1.38
N LYS A 206 15.74 -4.83 -1.60
CA LYS A 206 15.42 -5.31 -2.96
C LYS A 206 14.82 -4.20 -3.81
N ALA A 207 13.87 -3.44 -3.24
CA ALA A 207 13.24 -2.33 -3.94
C ALA A 207 14.25 -1.25 -4.35
N GLU A 208 15.19 -0.90 -3.49
CA GLU A 208 16.27 0.06 -3.78
C GLU A 208 17.13 -0.40 -4.97
N LYS A 209 17.51 -1.69 -5.01
CA LYS A 209 18.26 -2.25 -6.14
C LYS A 209 17.47 -2.21 -7.45
N ILE A 210 16.15 -2.44 -7.38
CA ILE A 210 15.27 -2.33 -8.54
C ILE A 210 15.21 -0.87 -9.00
N LEU A 211 14.94 0.06 -8.08
CA LEU A 211 14.78 1.48 -8.38
C LEU A 211 16.07 2.10 -8.92
N GLN A 212 17.25 1.68 -8.41
CA GLN A 212 18.53 2.17 -8.90
C GLN A 212 18.69 1.97 -10.41
N LYS A 213 18.24 0.83 -10.95
CA LYS A 213 18.29 0.57 -12.40
C LYS A 213 17.47 1.58 -13.20
N TYR A 214 16.29 1.98 -12.70
CA TYR A 214 15.43 2.97 -13.35
C TYR A 214 15.93 4.39 -13.18
N ILE A 215 16.59 4.68 -12.05
CA ILE A 215 17.28 5.96 -11.83
C ILE A 215 18.43 6.10 -12.85
N ASP A 216 19.22 5.06 -13.03
CA ASP A 216 20.33 5.07 -13.99
C ASP A 216 19.81 5.14 -15.44
N GLU A 217 18.73 4.44 -15.77
CA GLU A 217 18.06 4.54 -17.07
C GLU A 217 17.66 5.99 -17.39
N PHE A 218 17.02 6.68 -16.43
CA PHE A 218 16.64 8.08 -16.61
C PHE A 218 17.86 9.01 -16.74
N ARG A 219 18.86 8.83 -15.89
CA ARG A 219 20.09 9.63 -15.91
C ARG A 219 20.86 9.49 -17.23
N ILE A 220 20.97 8.26 -17.73
CA ILE A 220 21.62 7.97 -19.01
C ILE A 220 20.81 8.57 -20.16
N TRP A 221 19.49 8.39 -20.14
CA TRP A 221 18.62 8.98 -21.14
C TRP A 221 18.74 10.50 -21.17
N LYS A 222 18.75 11.15 -20.00
CA LYS A 222 18.91 12.61 -19.86
C LYS A 222 20.26 13.04 -20.42
N LEU A 223 21.34 12.44 -19.97
CA LEU A 223 22.71 12.77 -20.38
C LEU A 223 22.89 12.55 -21.90
N PHE A 224 22.35 11.46 -22.44
CA PHE A 224 22.34 11.20 -23.88
C PHE A 224 21.62 12.32 -24.64
N SER A 225 20.42 12.72 -24.19
CA SER A 225 19.62 13.78 -24.80
C SER A 225 20.31 15.14 -24.79
N GLU A 226 21.03 15.44 -23.71
CA GLU A 226 21.81 16.69 -23.54
C GLU A 226 23.13 16.67 -24.33
N SER A 227 23.59 15.49 -24.74
CA SER A 227 24.87 15.32 -25.46
C SER A 227 24.70 15.13 -26.99
N GLU A 228 23.49 15.29 -27.54
CA GLU A 228 23.24 15.11 -28.98
C GLU A 228 24.10 16.01 -29.85
N THR A 229 24.32 17.27 -29.45
CA THR A 229 25.20 18.21 -30.18
C THR A 229 26.67 17.79 -30.12
N LEU A 230 27.11 17.26 -28.96
CA LEU A 230 28.46 16.75 -28.78
C LEU A 230 28.71 15.52 -29.67
N PHE A 231 27.73 14.62 -29.78
CA PHE A 231 27.84 13.44 -30.66
C PHE A 231 27.95 13.86 -32.14
N LYS A 232 27.11 14.81 -32.58
CA LYS A 232 27.18 15.34 -33.95
C LYS A 232 28.54 15.99 -34.23
N SER A 233 29.08 16.77 -33.28
CA SER A 233 30.39 17.38 -33.44
C SER A 233 31.52 16.33 -33.51
N ALA A 234 31.41 15.25 -32.73
CA ALA A 234 32.36 14.14 -32.79
C ALA A 234 32.30 13.41 -34.16
N GLU A 235 31.09 13.10 -34.62
CA GLU A 235 30.85 12.43 -35.89
C GLU A 235 31.40 13.24 -37.07
N ASN A 236 31.25 14.57 -37.05
CA ASN A 236 31.74 15.44 -38.11
C ASN A 236 33.30 15.48 -38.20
N LYS A 237 34.03 15.14 -37.13
CA LYS A 237 35.48 15.00 -37.12
C LYS A 237 35.97 13.65 -37.67
N ILE A 238 35.07 12.70 -37.91
CA ILE A 238 35.36 11.35 -38.44
C ILE A 238 35.12 11.41 -39.94
N GLU A 239 36.10 11.09 -40.77
CA GLU A 239 35.95 11.10 -42.25
C GLU A 239 35.32 9.81 -42.77
N ASN A 240 35.69 8.67 -42.17
CA ASN A 240 35.30 7.34 -42.64
C ASN A 240 33.92 6.94 -42.12
N GLU A 241 32.99 6.59 -43.05
CA GLU A 241 31.64 6.18 -42.67
C GLU A 241 31.58 4.89 -41.83
N SER A 242 32.51 3.94 -42.04
CA SER A 242 32.62 2.75 -41.22
C SER A 242 32.98 3.08 -39.75
N GLU A 243 33.86 4.08 -39.57
CA GLU A 243 34.25 4.56 -38.21
C GLU A 243 33.11 5.33 -37.58
N LYS A 244 32.33 6.13 -38.32
CA LYS A 244 31.11 6.77 -37.80
C LYS A 244 30.11 5.75 -37.29
N ASN A 245 29.87 4.68 -38.05
CA ASN A 245 28.98 3.63 -37.64
C ASN A 245 29.47 2.92 -36.38
N THR A 246 30.78 2.64 -36.27
CA THR A 246 31.38 2.08 -35.08
C THR A 246 31.21 2.99 -33.88
N PHE A 247 31.39 4.28 -34.03
CA PHE A 247 31.17 5.29 -32.99
C PHE A 247 29.70 5.34 -32.52
N ARG A 248 28.73 5.36 -33.47
CA ARG A 248 27.30 5.29 -33.15
C ARG A 248 26.97 4.02 -32.37
N HIS A 249 27.42 2.86 -32.83
CA HIS A 249 27.24 1.60 -32.11
C HIS A 249 27.81 1.62 -30.71
N LYS A 250 29.00 2.21 -30.52
CA LYS A 250 29.60 2.35 -29.18
C LYS A 250 28.76 3.19 -28.24
N ILE A 251 28.18 4.32 -28.71
CA ILE A 251 27.29 5.17 -27.92
C ILE A 251 26.03 4.39 -27.52
N TYR A 252 25.40 3.71 -28.46
CA TYR A 252 24.19 2.95 -28.19
C TYR A 252 24.44 1.76 -27.26
N ASN A 253 25.54 1.07 -27.40
CA ASN A 253 25.94 -0.02 -26.49
C ASN A 253 26.18 0.49 -25.06
N LEU A 254 26.89 1.60 -24.91
CA LEU A 254 27.11 2.22 -23.60
C LEU A 254 25.82 2.70 -22.96
N LYS A 255 24.88 3.22 -23.77
CA LYS A 255 23.55 3.59 -23.31
C LYS A 255 22.73 2.37 -22.86
N SER A 256 22.83 1.25 -23.56
CA SER A 256 22.07 0.02 -23.27
C SER A 256 22.64 -0.78 -22.08
N ASP A 257 23.92 -0.61 -21.74
CA ASP A 257 24.56 -1.23 -20.56
C ASP A 257 23.91 -0.80 -19.23
N ASN A 258 23.12 0.25 -19.25
CA ASN A 258 22.46 0.84 -18.07
C ASN A 258 23.41 1.11 -16.89
N ASN A 259 24.65 1.49 -17.17
CA ASN A 259 25.68 1.89 -16.21
C ASN A 259 25.97 3.38 -16.34
N TYR A 260 25.34 4.18 -15.47
CA TYR A 260 25.46 5.63 -15.53
C TYR A 260 26.91 6.12 -15.35
N ALA A 261 27.69 5.53 -14.45
CA ALA A 261 29.07 5.94 -14.20
C ALA A 261 29.92 5.77 -15.49
N LYS A 262 29.85 4.61 -16.12
CA LYS A 262 30.54 4.30 -17.38
C LYS A 262 30.13 5.21 -18.53
N PHE A 263 28.83 5.49 -18.62
CA PHE A 263 28.31 6.39 -19.67
C PHE A 263 28.74 7.85 -19.42
N SER A 264 28.67 8.31 -18.17
CA SER A 264 29.10 9.66 -17.78
C SER A 264 30.60 9.89 -18.01
N GLU A 265 31.44 8.93 -17.67
CA GLU A 265 32.89 8.97 -17.93
C GLU A 265 33.17 9.08 -19.43
N PHE A 266 32.48 8.29 -20.25
CA PHE A 266 32.59 8.37 -21.69
C PHE A 266 32.26 9.78 -22.23
N ILE A 267 31.21 10.42 -21.74
CA ILE A 267 30.81 11.77 -22.14
C ILE A 267 31.86 12.81 -21.73
N ILE A 268 32.43 12.69 -20.54
CA ILE A 268 33.49 13.58 -20.05
C ILE A 268 34.72 13.48 -20.99
N LEU A 269 35.20 12.26 -21.22
CA LEU A 269 36.37 12.03 -22.10
C LEU A 269 36.11 12.51 -23.55
N LEU A 270 34.89 12.38 -24.03
CA LEU A 270 34.51 12.87 -25.36
C LEU A 270 34.50 14.39 -25.44
N ARG A 271 34.09 15.09 -24.39
CA ARG A 271 34.15 16.56 -24.30
C ARG A 271 35.61 17.04 -24.31
N GLU A 272 36.47 16.44 -23.49
CA GLU A 272 37.90 16.80 -23.40
C GLU A 272 38.64 16.65 -24.74
N LYS A 273 38.26 15.67 -25.57
CA LYS A 273 38.85 15.44 -26.89
C LYS A 273 38.35 16.39 -27.98
N LEU A 274 37.25 17.08 -27.75
CA LEU A 274 36.62 17.97 -28.73
C LEU A 274 36.91 19.45 -28.43
N THR A 275 37.27 19.78 -27.20
CA THR A 275 37.83 21.09 -26.82
C THR A 275 39.29 21.17 -27.19
#